data_08dec086f361d42e849b59d13b500000
#
_entry.id   08dec086f361d42e849b59d13b500000
#
_cell.length_a   1.000
_cell.length_b   1.000
_cell.length_c   1.000
_cell.angle_alpha   90.00
_cell.angle_beta   90.00
_cell.angle_gamma   90.00
#
_symmetry.space_group_name_H-M   'P 1'
#
loop_
_entity.id
_entity.type
_entity.pdbx_description
1 polymer ?
#
loop_
_entity_poly.entity_id
_entity_poly.type
_entity_poly.pdbx_seq_one_letter_code
_entity_poly.pdbx_strand_id
1 'polypeptide(L)'
;QRVIRKGGTYRARVRMRNGTMAWSHWSPPVEFVAGEPDLAGLRAGLVFNEIMYNPLGQAGVSAGEFEFLELKNIGESTLDLSGLFFSSGISFIFPEGSMLASGELFLLGINRAALQSRYPGLVVNGIFEGKLANEGEAITLSAGIGAPVLSVAYDDAAPWPEQADGQGFSLAADR
;
A
#
# COMPACT_ATOMS: atom_id res chain seq x y z
N GLN A 1 -1.76 -13.86 26.23
CA GLN A 1 -2.24 -13.00 25.15
C GLN A 1 -3.76 -13.16 25.04
N ARG A 2 -4.53 -12.04 25.13
CA ARG A 2 -5.99 -12.10 24.92
C ARG A 2 -6.26 -12.05 23.43
N VAL A 3 -6.91 -13.06 22.90
CA VAL A 3 -7.28 -13.14 21.49
C VAL A 3 -8.64 -12.49 21.30
N ILE A 4 -8.72 -11.54 20.38
CA ILE A 4 -10.00 -10.96 19.93
C ILE A 4 -10.68 -12.01 19.03
N ARG A 5 -11.95 -12.32 19.35
CA ARG A 5 -12.77 -13.29 18.60
C ARG A 5 -13.90 -12.58 17.89
N LYS A 6 -14.17 -12.95 16.65
CA LYS A 6 -15.32 -12.48 15.86
C LYS A 6 -16.62 -12.65 16.65
N GLY A 7 -17.47 -11.63 16.62
CA GLY A 7 -18.74 -11.59 17.35
C GLY A 7 -18.61 -11.29 18.84
N GLY A 8 -17.40 -11.24 19.39
CA GLY A 8 -17.18 -10.86 20.78
C GLY A 8 -17.35 -9.35 21.00
N THR A 9 -17.99 -8.96 22.10
CA THR A 9 -18.07 -7.57 22.54
C THR A 9 -16.87 -7.21 23.39
N TYR A 10 -16.21 -6.12 23.07
CA TYR A 10 -15.00 -5.65 23.72
C TYR A 10 -15.14 -4.20 24.17
N ARG A 11 -14.36 -3.83 25.19
CA ARG A 11 -14.20 -2.45 25.66
C ARG A 11 -12.76 -2.03 25.54
N ALA A 12 -12.51 -0.92 24.87
CA ALA A 12 -11.21 -0.28 24.78
C ALA A 12 -11.18 1.00 25.61
N ARG A 13 -10.05 1.26 26.26
CA ARG A 13 -9.70 2.54 26.88
C ARG A 13 -8.27 2.86 26.57
N VAL A 14 -7.96 4.13 26.46
CA VAL A 14 -6.61 4.61 26.27
C VAL A 14 -6.20 5.53 27.40
N ARG A 15 -4.93 5.58 27.72
CA ARG A 15 -4.29 6.61 28.52
C ARG A 15 -2.94 6.97 27.91
N MET A 16 -2.54 8.19 28.08
CA MET A 16 -1.28 8.68 27.55
C MET A 16 -0.25 8.82 28.68
N ARG A 17 1.01 8.65 28.34
CA ARG A 17 2.15 8.90 29.22
C ARG A 17 2.86 10.15 28.71
N ASN A 18 3.08 11.11 29.60
CA ASN A 18 3.80 12.33 29.24
C ASN A 18 5.33 12.15 29.32
N GLY A 19 6.08 13.16 28.92
CA GLY A 19 7.54 13.17 28.94
C GLY A 19 8.18 13.01 30.33
N THR A 20 7.44 13.26 31.42
CA THR A 20 7.88 13.04 32.81
C THR A 20 7.47 11.66 33.34
N MET A 21 7.03 10.76 32.47
CA MET A 21 6.61 9.40 32.79
C MET A 21 5.28 9.29 33.59
N ALA A 22 4.55 10.38 33.79
CA ALA A 22 3.25 10.37 34.43
C ALA A 22 2.15 9.94 33.45
N TRP A 23 1.18 9.16 33.95
CA TRP A 23 0.04 8.69 33.17
C TRP A 23 -1.16 9.64 33.33
N SER A 24 -1.87 9.87 32.22
CA SER A 24 -3.18 10.50 32.28
C SER A 24 -4.22 9.58 32.94
N HIS A 25 -5.39 10.11 33.23
CA HIS A 25 -6.57 9.29 33.50
C HIS A 25 -6.89 8.43 32.26
N TRP A 26 -7.59 7.31 32.49
CA TRP A 26 -8.15 6.51 31.41
C TRP A 26 -9.26 7.28 30.70
N SER A 27 -9.32 7.16 29.37
CA SER A 27 -10.47 7.63 28.60
C SER A 27 -11.76 6.92 29.06
N PRO A 28 -12.94 7.48 28.79
CA PRO A 28 -14.18 6.72 28.82
C PRO A 28 -14.03 5.44 27.99
N PRO A 29 -14.67 4.33 28.37
CA PRO A 29 -14.62 3.11 27.59
C PRO A 29 -15.42 3.29 26.27
N VAL A 30 -14.85 2.78 25.18
CA VAL A 30 -15.57 2.58 23.92
C VAL A 30 -15.88 1.10 23.82
N GLU A 31 -17.14 0.76 23.61
CA GLU A 31 -17.58 -0.62 23.42
C GLU A 31 -17.75 -0.88 21.91
N PHE A 32 -17.27 -2.03 21.45
CA PHE A 32 -17.39 -2.46 20.07
C PHE A 32 -17.56 -3.97 19.97
N VAL A 33 -18.19 -4.43 18.91
CA VAL A 33 -18.27 -5.85 18.55
C VAL A 33 -17.20 -6.12 17.51
N ALA A 34 -16.34 -7.12 17.76
CA ALA A 34 -15.33 -7.51 16.81
C ALA A 34 -15.98 -8.18 15.58
N GLY A 35 -15.86 -7.55 14.44
CA GLY A 35 -16.27 -8.07 13.12
C GLY A 35 -15.06 -8.43 12.26
N GLU A 36 -15.34 -9.02 11.11
CA GLU A 36 -14.39 -9.00 10.00
C GLU A 36 -14.61 -7.71 9.21
N PRO A 37 -13.55 -7.08 8.71
CA PRO A 37 -13.73 -5.95 7.80
C PRO A 37 -14.48 -6.42 6.56
N ASP A 38 -15.45 -5.63 6.10
CA ASP A 38 -16.05 -5.86 4.79
C ASP A 38 -15.07 -5.38 3.71
N LEU A 39 -14.39 -6.33 3.09
CA LEU A 39 -13.39 -6.10 2.06
C LEU A 39 -13.93 -6.32 0.64
N ALA A 40 -15.23 -6.58 0.48
CA ALA A 40 -15.80 -6.96 -0.81
C ALA A 40 -15.60 -5.84 -1.85
N GLY A 41 -15.89 -4.59 -1.49
CA GLY A 41 -15.68 -3.44 -2.36
C GLY A 41 -14.21 -3.23 -2.75
N LEU A 42 -13.30 -3.34 -1.78
CA LEU A 42 -11.86 -3.23 -2.03
C LEU A 42 -11.36 -4.32 -2.98
N ARG A 43 -11.74 -5.58 -2.74
CA ARG A 43 -11.33 -6.72 -3.56
C ARG A 43 -11.89 -6.69 -4.98
N ALA A 44 -13.05 -6.10 -5.16
CA ALA A 44 -13.68 -5.98 -6.48
C ALA A 44 -13.19 -4.75 -7.26
N GLY A 45 -12.83 -3.67 -6.56
CA GLY A 45 -12.56 -2.39 -7.19
C GLY A 45 -11.07 -1.98 -7.22
N LEU A 46 -10.22 -2.54 -6.36
CA LEU A 46 -8.81 -2.13 -6.30
C LEU A 46 -7.93 -3.09 -7.08
N VAL A 47 -7.03 -2.55 -7.92
CA VAL A 47 -6.06 -3.35 -8.67
C VAL A 47 -4.67 -2.72 -8.61
N PHE A 48 -3.62 -3.53 -8.75
CA PHE A 48 -2.30 -3.04 -9.15
C PHE A 48 -2.40 -2.64 -10.63
N ASN A 49 -2.19 -1.37 -10.92
CA ASN A 49 -2.26 -0.83 -12.27
C ASN A 49 -0.91 -0.89 -12.98
N GLU A 50 0.16 -0.56 -12.23
CA GLU A 50 1.52 -0.51 -12.77
C GLU A 50 2.55 -0.81 -11.68
N ILE A 51 3.63 -1.54 -12.04
CA ILE A 51 4.75 -1.87 -11.16
C ILE A 51 6.04 -1.57 -11.93
N MET A 52 6.85 -0.64 -11.44
CA MET A 52 8.20 -0.36 -11.93
C MET A 52 9.20 -0.88 -10.90
N TYR A 53 9.60 -2.13 -11.07
CA TYR A 53 10.50 -2.81 -10.12
C TYR A 53 11.99 -2.68 -10.49
N ASN A 54 12.32 -2.62 -11.79
CA ASN A 54 13.70 -2.47 -12.27
C ASN A 54 13.81 -1.34 -13.30
N PRO A 55 13.68 -0.07 -12.87
CA PRO A 55 13.76 1.08 -13.77
C PRO A 55 15.19 1.31 -14.30
N LEU A 56 15.31 2.00 -15.42
CA LEU A 56 16.61 2.54 -15.85
C LEU A 56 17.05 3.68 -14.91
N GLY A 57 18.36 3.76 -14.65
CA GLY A 57 18.95 4.91 -13.98
C GLY A 57 18.90 6.17 -14.84
N GLN A 58 19.15 7.32 -14.24
CA GLN A 58 19.31 8.61 -14.91
C GLN A 58 20.59 9.28 -14.42
N ALA A 59 21.24 10.09 -15.22
CA ALA A 59 22.51 10.70 -14.87
C ALA A 59 22.47 11.34 -13.45
N GLY A 60 23.31 10.83 -12.54
CA GLY A 60 23.40 11.25 -11.15
C GLY A 60 22.34 10.66 -10.19
N VAL A 61 21.41 9.85 -10.67
CA VAL A 61 20.37 9.19 -9.85
C VAL A 61 20.37 7.69 -10.15
N SER A 62 20.45 6.86 -9.11
CA SER A 62 20.45 5.41 -9.27
C SER A 62 19.09 4.88 -9.74
N ALA A 63 19.11 3.73 -10.42
CA ALA A 63 17.90 3.11 -10.97
C ALA A 63 16.81 2.92 -9.90
N GLY A 64 17.13 2.34 -8.75
CA GLY A 64 16.18 2.08 -7.69
C GLY A 64 15.46 3.31 -7.13
N GLU A 65 15.97 4.52 -7.36
CA GLU A 65 15.27 5.75 -6.94
C GLU A 65 14.03 6.07 -7.80
N PHE A 66 13.81 5.31 -8.87
CA PHE A 66 12.67 5.46 -9.77
C PHE A 66 11.66 4.32 -9.65
N GLU A 67 11.81 3.45 -8.65
CA GLU A 67 10.83 2.41 -8.37
C GLU A 67 9.49 3.01 -7.94
N PHE A 68 8.39 2.45 -8.44
CA PHE A 68 7.06 2.83 -8.04
C PHE A 68 6.05 1.69 -8.19
N LEU A 69 4.96 1.83 -7.47
CA LEU A 69 3.79 0.97 -7.52
C LEU A 69 2.55 1.86 -7.66
N GLU A 70 1.69 1.58 -8.63
CA GLU A 70 0.46 2.31 -8.84
C GLU A 70 -0.75 1.41 -8.62
N LEU A 71 -1.66 1.88 -7.77
CA LEU A 71 -2.97 1.29 -7.56
C LEU A 71 -4.01 2.08 -8.35
N LYS A 72 -5.08 1.39 -8.79
CA LYS A 72 -6.24 2.01 -9.43
C LYS A 72 -7.53 1.50 -8.85
N ASN A 73 -8.49 2.41 -8.71
CA ASN A 73 -9.87 2.04 -8.45
C ASN A 73 -10.59 1.83 -9.78
N ILE A 74 -10.90 0.58 -10.10
CA ILE A 74 -11.68 0.20 -11.30
C ILE A 74 -13.17 0.02 -11.00
N GLY A 75 -13.59 0.18 -9.74
CA GLY A 75 -14.98 0.14 -9.31
C GLY A 75 -15.70 1.46 -9.55
N GLU A 76 -17.01 1.46 -9.33
CA GLU A 76 -17.87 2.64 -9.52
C GLU A 76 -17.93 3.54 -8.27
N SER A 77 -17.57 3.01 -7.11
CA SER A 77 -17.64 3.72 -5.83
C SER A 77 -16.25 4.12 -5.34
N THR A 78 -16.17 5.21 -4.57
CA THR A 78 -14.96 5.60 -3.87
C THR A 78 -14.55 4.51 -2.86
N LEU A 79 -13.30 4.12 -2.88
CA LEU A 79 -12.71 3.16 -1.94
C LEU A 79 -12.03 3.90 -0.79
N ASP A 80 -12.23 3.40 0.43
CA ASP A 80 -11.48 3.83 1.61
C ASP A 80 -10.28 2.91 1.81
N LEU A 81 -9.09 3.46 1.63
CA LEU A 81 -7.82 2.76 1.79
C LEU A 81 -7.22 2.94 3.19
N SER A 82 -7.88 3.70 4.08
CA SER A 82 -7.37 4.02 5.42
C SER A 82 -6.96 2.78 6.19
N GLY A 83 -5.75 2.78 6.72
CA GLY A 83 -5.21 1.68 7.53
C GLY A 83 -4.89 0.40 6.77
N LEU A 84 -5.05 0.35 5.44
CA LEU A 84 -4.46 -0.72 4.64
C LEU A 84 -2.94 -0.64 4.72
N PHE A 85 -2.27 -1.79 4.64
CA PHE A 85 -0.83 -1.86 4.70
C PHE A 85 -0.29 -2.98 3.81
N PHE A 86 0.93 -2.84 3.34
CA PHE A 86 1.60 -3.92 2.63
C PHE A 86 2.15 -4.92 3.65
N SER A 87 1.72 -6.17 3.54
CA SER A 87 2.18 -7.28 4.38
C SER A 87 3.34 -8.05 3.75
N SER A 88 3.63 -7.82 2.46
CA SER A 88 4.82 -8.28 1.74
C SER A 88 5.16 -7.35 0.59
N GLY A 89 6.39 -7.38 0.12
CA GLY A 89 6.98 -6.54 -0.90
C GLY A 89 7.58 -5.28 -0.29
N ILE A 90 6.82 -4.21 -0.24
CA ILE A 90 7.23 -2.91 0.29
C ILE A 90 6.66 -2.64 1.68
N SER A 91 7.11 -1.56 2.32
CA SER A 91 6.54 -1.07 3.58
C SER A 91 5.83 0.26 3.38
N PHE A 92 4.51 0.25 3.52
CA PHE A 92 3.67 1.45 3.52
C PHE A 92 2.35 1.17 4.24
N ILE A 93 1.88 2.13 5.01
CA ILE A 93 0.57 2.12 5.66
C ILE A 93 -0.20 3.34 5.16
N PHE A 94 -1.40 3.11 4.64
CA PHE A 94 -2.27 4.18 4.16
C PHE A 94 -2.75 5.03 5.34
N PRO A 95 -2.51 6.35 5.33
CA PRO A 95 -3.00 7.27 6.36
C PRO A 95 -4.52 7.26 6.45
N GLU A 96 -5.03 7.68 7.61
CA GLU A 96 -6.46 7.94 7.80
C GLU A 96 -6.98 8.96 6.79
N GLY A 97 -8.12 8.72 6.19
CA GLY A 97 -8.71 9.56 5.14
C GLY A 97 -8.14 9.31 3.74
N SER A 98 -7.38 8.25 3.52
CA SER A 98 -6.90 7.85 2.19
C SER A 98 -8.06 7.32 1.34
N MET A 99 -8.70 8.22 0.61
CA MET A 99 -9.82 7.90 -0.27
C MET A 99 -9.34 7.83 -1.72
N LEU A 100 -9.89 6.89 -2.49
CA LEU A 100 -9.58 6.70 -3.92
C LEU A 100 -10.89 6.65 -4.70
N ALA A 101 -11.21 7.71 -5.44
CA ALA A 101 -12.44 7.78 -6.21
C ALA A 101 -12.43 6.80 -7.41
N SER A 102 -13.60 6.56 -7.99
CA SER A 102 -13.71 5.73 -9.18
C SER A 102 -12.81 6.23 -10.32
N GLY A 103 -12.03 5.35 -10.90
CA GLY A 103 -11.08 5.65 -11.98
C GLY A 103 -9.78 6.31 -11.53
N GLU A 104 -9.66 6.76 -10.28
CA GLU A 104 -8.44 7.40 -9.78
C GLU A 104 -7.28 6.42 -9.60
N LEU A 105 -6.08 7.01 -9.64
CA LEU A 105 -4.79 6.35 -9.44
C LEU A 105 -4.18 6.78 -8.10
N PHE A 106 -3.49 5.86 -7.44
CA PHE A 106 -2.71 6.12 -6.24
C PHE A 106 -1.29 5.60 -6.43
N LEU A 107 -0.36 6.52 -6.64
CA LEU A 107 1.03 6.18 -6.90
C LEU A 107 1.87 6.26 -5.63
N LEU A 108 2.52 5.15 -5.33
CA LEU A 108 3.55 5.02 -4.31
C LEU A 108 4.91 4.97 -4.98
N GLY A 109 5.82 5.82 -4.59
CA GLY A 109 7.18 5.83 -5.09
C GLY A 109 8.21 5.69 -3.98
N ILE A 110 9.43 5.31 -4.34
CA ILE A 110 10.54 5.28 -3.38
C ILE A 110 11.13 6.67 -3.14
N ASN A 111 11.23 7.48 -4.19
CA ASN A 111 11.78 8.83 -4.13
C ASN A 111 10.96 9.81 -4.98
N ARG A 112 10.19 10.69 -4.31
CA ARG A 112 9.35 11.70 -4.98
C ARG A 112 10.14 12.62 -5.90
N ALA A 113 11.29 13.11 -5.44
CA ALA A 113 12.08 14.07 -6.21
C ALA A 113 12.66 13.43 -7.48
N ALA A 114 13.15 12.21 -7.39
CA ALA A 114 13.63 11.45 -8.54
C ALA A 114 12.50 11.23 -9.55
N LEU A 115 11.36 10.71 -9.10
CA LEU A 115 10.20 10.45 -9.97
C LEU A 115 9.70 11.73 -10.66
N GLN A 116 9.57 12.83 -9.93
CA GLN A 116 9.12 14.10 -10.50
C GLN A 116 10.16 14.75 -11.43
N SER A 117 11.46 14.46 -11.25
CA SER A 117 12.49 14.91 -12.17
C SER A 117 12.41 14.21 -13.53
N ARG A 118 12.02 12.94 -13.52
CA ARG A 118 11.84 12.12 -14.74
C ARG A 118 10.49 12.37 -15.39
N TYR A 119 9.44 12.51 -14.58
CA TYR A 119 8.05 12.66 -15.01
C TYR A 119 7.46 13.96 -14.43
N PRO A 120 7.76 15.12 -15.06
CA PRO A 120 7.25 16.40 -14.59
C PRO A 120 5.71 16.41 -14.52
N GLY A 121 5.19 16.84 -13.36
CA GLY A 121 3.74 16.83 -13.10
C GLY A 121 3.19 15.55 -12.50
N LEU A 122 4.01 14.50 -12.32
CA LEU A 122 3.58 13.27 -11.68
C LEU A 122 3.17 13.52 -10.23
N VAL A 123 1.97 13.07 -9.88
CA VAL A 123 1.48 13.10 -8.50
C VAL A 123 1.92 11.81 -7.79
N VAL A 124 2.85 11.93 -6.84
CA VAL A 124 3.27 10.84 -5.98
C VAL A 124 2.48 10.94 -4.67
N ASN A 125 1.54 10.04 -4.44
CA ASN A 125 0.62 10.09 -3.30
C ASN A 125 1.29 9.69 -1.99
N GLY A 126 2.22 8.72 -2.03
CA GLY A 126 2.96 8.25 -0.85
C GLY A 126 4.38 7.81 -1.17
N ILE A 127 5.20 7.70 -0.12
CA ILE A 127 6.57 7.18 -0.21
C ILE A 127 6.62 5.88 0.58
N PHE A 128 7.01 4.80 -0.06
CA PHE A 128 7.22 3.52 0.59
C PHE A 128 8.67 3.34 1.04
N GLU A 129 8.87 2.45 2.00
CA GLU A 129 10.18 1.98 2.43
C GLU A 129 10.42 0.57 1.90
N GLY A 130 11.70 0.21 1.77
CA GLY A 130 12.12 -1.06 1.16
C GLY A 130 12.50 -0.87 -0.30
N LYS A 131 12.42 -1.94 -1.07
CA LYS A 131 12.68 -1.99 -2.52
C LYS A 131 11.82 -3.07 -3.14
N LEU A 132 11.51 -2.91 -4.41
CA LEU A 132 10.93 -3.97 -5.24
C LEU A 132 12.06 -4.90 -5.71
N ALA A 133 11.87 -6.23 -5.58
CA ALA A 133 12.88 -7.20 -5.95
C ALA A 133 13.00 -7.31 -7.48
N ASN A 134 14.24 -7.23 -8.00
CA ASN A 134 14.46 -7.32 -9.45
C ASN A 134 14.17 -8.72 -9.99
N GLU A 135 14.43 -9.77 -9.19
CA GLU A 135 14.21 -11.18 -9.56
C GLU A 135 12.75 -11.63 -9.33
N GLY A 136 11.86 -10.69 -9.00
CA GLY A 136 10.46 -11.00 -8.72
C GLY A 136 10.16 -11.22 -7.24
N GLU A 137 8.92 -10.93 -6.87
CA GLU A 137 8.39 -11.15 -5.53
C GLU A 137 6.87 -11.14 -5.49
N ALA A 138 6.32 -11.49 -4.32
CA ALA A 138 4.90 -11.31 -4.04
C ALA A 138 4.67 -10.00 -3.29
N ILE A 139 3.85 -9.11 -3.86
CA ILE A 139 3.38 -7.88 -3.23
C ILE A 139 1.96 -8.14 -2.73
N THR A 140 1.71 -7.93 -1.45
CA THR A 140 0.39 -8.15 -0.85
C THR A 140 -0.06 -6.94 -0.03
N LEU A 141 -1.19 -6.38 -0.39
CA LEU A 141 -1.91 -5.36 0.38
C LEU A 141 -2.93 -6.05 1.28
N SER A 142 -2.95 -5.68 2.55
CA SER A 142 -3.74 -6.32 3.59
C SER A 142 -4.50 -5.30 4.43
N ALA A 143 -5.55 -5.77 5.11
CA ALA A 143 -6.36 -5.00 6.05
C ALA A 143 -6.36 -5.63 7.45
N GLY A 144 -6.58 -4.83 8.48
CA GLY A 144 -6.77 -5.28 9.86
C GLY A 144 -5.60 -6.08 10.40
N ILE A 145 -5.82 -7.36 10.72
CA ILE A 145 -4.79 -8.27 11.26
C ILE A 145 -4.10 -9.10 10.16
N GLY A 146 -4.05 -8.60 8.93
CA GLY A 146 -3.39 -9.26 7.81
C GLY A 146 -4.34 -9.98 6.85
N ALA A 147 -5.63 -9.61 6.82
CA ALA A 147 -6.55 -10.12 5.81
C ALA A 147 -6.16 -9.57 4.42
N PRO A 148 -5.79 -10.42 3.45
CA PRO A 148 -5.36 -9.94 2.14
C PRO A 148 -6.52 -9.30 1.37
N VAL A 149 -6.25 -8.13 0.81
CA VAL A 149 -7.15 -7.37 -0.07
C VAL A 149 -6.79 -7.64 -1.52
N LEU A 150 -5.52 -7.48 -1.86
CA LEU A 150 -4.97 -7.56 -3.20
C LEU A 150 -3.58 -8.17 -3.14
N SER A 151 -3.26 -9.07 -4.07
CA SER A 151 -1.92 -9.66 -4.16
C SER A 151 -1.56 -9.89 -5.62
N VAL A 152 -0.28 -9.69 -5.94
CA VAL A 152 0.34 -10.03 -7.21
C VAL A 152 1.70 -10.67 -6.93
N ALA A 153 2.05 -11.71 -7.66
CA ALA A 153 3.41 -12.21 -7.70
C ALA A 153 3.95 -11.96 -9.11
N TYR A 154 4.97 -11.12 -9.24
CA TYR A 154 5.66 -10.86 -10.49
C TYR A 154 7.03 -11.53 -10.52
N ASP A 155 7.60 -11.66 -11.70
CA ASP A 155 8.88 -12.29 -11.94
C ASP A 155 9.62 -11.52 -13.07
N ASP A 156 10.93 -11.69 -13.20
CA ASP A 156 11.75 -11.17 -14.29
C ASP A 156 11.78 -12.10 -15.51
N ALA A 157 11.30 -13.35 -15.36
CA ALA A 157 11.27 -14.39 -16.37
C ALA A 157 9.87 -14.61 -16.99
N ALA A 158 9.84 -15.26 -18.15
CA ALA A 158 8.59 -15.61 -18.82
C ALA A 158 7.61 -16.36 -17.88
N PRO A 159 6.30 -16.05 -17.91
CA PRO A 159 5.58 -15.29 -18.95
C PRO A 159 5.57 -13.76 -18.78
N TRP A 160 6.30 -13.22 -17.84
CA TRP A 160 6.39 -11.78 -17.63
C TRP A 160 7.21 -11.09 -18.73
N PRO A 161 6.88 -9.82 -19.10
CA PRO A 161 7.58 -9.09 -20.14
C PRO A 161 9.04 -8.79 -19.75
N GLU A 162 9.99 -9.33 -20.47
CA GLU A 162 11.43 -9.09 -20.26
C GLU A 162 11.82 -7.60 -20.34
N GLN A 163 11.01 -6.78 -21.05
CA GLN A 163 11.24 -5.35 -21.19
C GLN A 163 11.10 -4.59 -19.86
N ALA A 164 10.37 -5.14 -18.89
CA ALA A 164 10.22 -4.57 -17.56
C ALA A 164 11.47 -4.78 -16.68
N ASP A 165 12.32 -5.72 -17.05
CA ASP A 165 13.59 -5.99 -16.37
C ASP A 165 14.71 -5.09 -16.90
N GLY A 166 14.85 -3.91 -16.32
CA GLY A 166 15.97 -2.99 -16.57
C GLY A 166 16.01 -2.32 -17.94
N GLN A 167 14.96 -2.44 -18.78
CA GLN A 167 14.92 -1.83 -20.10
C GLN A 167 14.08 -0.54 -20.15
N GLY A 168 13.59 -0.08 -18.99
CA GLY A 168 12.87 1.18 -18.85
C GLY A 168 11.35 1.09 -18.99
N PHE A 169 10.80 -0.11 -19.11
CA PHE A 169 9.37 -0.36 -19.10
C PHE A 169 8.92 -0.85 -17.74
N SER A 170 7.65 -0.64 -17.42
CA SER A 170 6.99 -1.16 -16.24
C SER A 170 6.11 -2.36 -16.58
N LEU A 171 5.73 -3.14 -15.58
CA LEU A 171 4.61 -4.07 -15.70
C LEU A 171 3.30 -3.28 -15.58
N ALA A 172 2.47 -3.33 -16.60
CA ALA A 172 1.14 -2.73 -16.60
C ALA A 172 0.06 -3.80 -16.64
N ALA A 173 -1.04 -3.58 -15.92
CA ALA A 173 -2.19 -4.47 -15.97
C ALA A 173 -2.79 -4.48 -17.38
N ASP A 174 -2.88 -5.65 -17.98
CA ASP A 174 -3.61 -5.85 -19.23
C ASP A 174 -5.12 -5.70 -18.98
N ARG A 175 -5.83 -4.91 -19.79
CA ARG A 175 -7.24 -4.59 -19.63
C ARG A 175 -8.01 -4.86 -20.88
#